data_e237ac28580e55fe5058a01eee0e2a40
#
_entry.id   e237ac28580e55fe5058a01eee0e2a40
#
_cell.length_a   1.000
_cell.length_b   1.000
_cell.length_c   1.000
_cell.angle_alpha   90.00
_cell.angle_beta   90.00
_cell.angle_gamma   90.00
#
_symmetry.space_group_name_H-M   'P 1'
#
loop_
_entity.id
_entity.type
_entity.pdbx_description
1 polymer ?
#
loop_
_entity_poly.entity_id
_entity_poly.type
_entity_poly.pdbx_seq_one_letter_code
_entity_poly.pdbx_strand_id
1 'polypeptide(L)'
;MELTVDQMLQQGVAAHNAGNPQEAERLYRAILQVQPKHPDANHNLGLIAVSMNQSGVALPLFKSAIKVNPNIEQFWLSYIEALIAEQQFENAQQALKEGRRKA
;
A
#
# COMPACT_ATOMS: atom_id res chain seq x y z
N MET A 1 -19.40 -2.15 -19.86
CA MET A 1 -18.83 -0.81 -19.61
C MET A 1 -17.63 -0.95 -18.70
N GLU A 2 -16.50 -0.41 -19.10
CA GLU A 2 -15.28 -0.53 -18.33
C GLU A 2 -15.23 0.51 -17.21
N LEU A 3 -14.69 0.10 -16.08
CA LEU A 3 -14.46 1.00 -14.95
C LEU A 3 -13.23 1.86 -15.21
N THR A 4 -13.28 3.13 -14.80
CA THR A 4 -12.09 3.97 -14.76
C THR A 4 -11.20 3.54 -13.59
N VAL A 5 -9.94 3.99 -13.59
CA VAL A 5 -9.03 3.73 -12.47
C VAL A 5 -9.61 4.29 -11.17
N ASP A 6 -10.18 5.50 -11.22
CA ASP A 6 -10.76 6.10 -10.02
C ASP A 6 -11.95 5.29 -9.51
N GLN A 7 -12.79 4.77 -10.41
CA GLN A 7 -13.91 3.92 -10.01
C GLN A 7 -13.43 2.61 -9.39
N MET A 8 -12.42 1.99 -9.97
CA MET A 8 -11.83 0.77 -9.42
C MET A 8 -11.25 1.03 -8.03
N LEU A 9 -10.60 2.17 -7.84
CA LEU A 9 -10.06 2.54 -6.54
C LEU A 9 -11.17 2.70 -5.51
N GLN A 10 -12.22 3.44 -5.86
CA GLN A 10 -13.36 3.66 -4.95
C GLN A 10 -14.03 2.34 -4.58
N GLN A 11 -14.25 1.47 -5.56
CA GLN A 11 -14.85 0.17 -5.32
C GLN A 11 -13.95 -0.74 -4.50
N GLY A 12 -12.63 -0.66 -4.71
CA GLY A 12 -11.67 -1.42 -3.93
C GLY A 12 -11.70 -1.02 -2.46
N VAL A 13 -11.72 0.29 -2.19
CA VAL A 13 -11.82 0.80 -0.82
C VAL A 13 -13.14 0.36 -0.18
N ALA A 14 -14.24 0.47 -0.92
CA ALA A 14 -15.55 0.05 -0.41
C ALA A 14 -15.58 -1.45 -0.09
N ALA A 15 -15.00 -2.27 -0.96
CA ALA A 15 -14.92 -3.72 -0.73
C ALA A 15 -14.12 -4.05 0.51
N HIS A 16 -12.96 -3.38 0.69
CA HIS A 16 -12.13 -3.59 1.87
C HIS A 16 -12.88 -3.21 3.15
N ASN A 17 -13.54 -2.06 3.13
CA ASN A 17 -14.31 -1.58 4.29
C ASN A 17 -15.50 -2.48 4.59
N ALA A 18 -16.04 -3.16 3.58
CA ALA A 18 -17.16 -4.08 3.75
C ALA A 18 -16.71 -5.48 4.21
N GLY A 19 -15.41 -5.67 4.45
CA GLY A 19 -14.88 -6.96 4.89
C GLY A 19 -14.70 -7.95 3.75
N ASN A 20 -14.53 -7.47 2.52
CA ASN A 20 -14.31 -8.31 1.34
C ASN A 20 -12.92 -8.03 0.73
N PRO A 21 -11.84 -8.51 1.38
CA PRO A 21 -10.49 -8.23 0.90
C PRO A 21 -10.15 -8.88 -0.43
N GLN A 22 -10.78 -10.00 -0.78
CA GLN A 22 -10.52 -10.66 -2.06
C GLN A 22 -10.96 -9.79 -3.23
N GLU A 23 -12.14 -9.18 -3.12
CA GLU A 23 -12.63 -8.28 -4.16
C GLU A 23 -11.79 -7.01 -4.23
N ALA A 24 -11.40 -6.48 -3.07
CA ALA A 24 -10.51 -5.31 -3.01
C ALA A 24 -9.19 -5.62 -3.70
N GLU A 25 -8.60 -6.78 -3.42
CA GLU A 25 -7.35 -7.19 -4.04
C GLU A 25 -7.49 -7.28 -5.55
N ARG A 26 -8.58 -7.88 -6.04
CA ARG A 26 -8.83 -8.00 -7.47
C ARG A 26 -8.85 -6.62 -8.15
N LEU A 27 -9.53 -5.67 -7.53
CA LEU A 27 -9.67 -4.32 -8.07
C LEU A 27 -8.34 -3.58 -8.07
N TYR A 28 -7.57 -3.66 -6.97
CA TYR A 28 -6.26 -2.99 -6.90
C TYR A 28 -5.28 -3.60 -7.90
N ARG A 29 -5.30 -4.92 -8.09
CA ARG A 29 -4.43 -5.55 -9.09
C ARG A 29 -4.81 -5.13 -10.50
N ALA A 30 -6.11 -4.95 -10.77
CA ALA A 30 -6.57 -4.45 -12.06
C ALA A 30 -6.05 -3.04 -12.33
N ILE A 31 -6.04 -2.17 -11.31
CA ILE A 31 -5.47 -0.82 -11.42
C ILE A 31 -3.98 -0.93 -11.76
N LEU A 32 -3.25 -1.79 -11.06
CA LEU A 32 -1.80 -1.90 -11.25
C LEU A 32 -1.41 -2.51 -12.59
N GLN A 33 -2.31 -3.21 -13.27
CA GLN A 33 -2.07 -3.66 -14.62
C GLN A 33 -2.06 -2.49 -15.62
N VAL A 34 -2.87 -1.47 -15.35
CA VAL A 34 -2.95 -0.28 -16.20
C VAL A 34 -1.94 0.78 -15.77
N GLN A 35 -1.78 0.95 -14.46
CA GLN A 35 -0.89 1.94 -13.87
C GLN A 35 -0.05 1.27 -12.78
N PRO A 36 1.06 0.62 -13.14
CA PRO A 36 1.87 -0.15 -12.16
C PRO A 36 2.42 0.67 -11.00
N LYS A 37 2.53 1.99 -11.17
CA LYS A 37 3.07 2.89 -10.13
C LYS A 37 1.98 3.67 -9.42
N HIS A 38 0.71 3.29 -9.57
CA HIS A 38 -0.38 3.98 -8.90
C HIS A 38 -0.19 3.89 -7.38
N PRO A 39 0.05 5.03 -6.70
CA PRO A 39 0.47 4.96 -5.29
C PRO A 39 -0.60 4.45 -4.35
N ASP A 40 -1.85 4.89 -4.51
CA ASP A 40 -2.92 4.42 -3.62
C ASP A 40 -3.21 2.94 -3.81
N ALA A 41 -3.18 2.45 -5.05
CA ALA A 41 -3.40 1.03 -5.31
C ALA A 41 -2.28 0.18 -4.71
N ASN A 42 -1.03 0.63 -4.85
CA ASN A 42 0.11 -0.07 -4.23
C ASN A 42 0.00 -0.08 -2.70
N HIS A 43 -0.29 1.07 -2.11
CA HIS A 43 -0.42 1.18 -0.66
C HIS A 43 -1.57 0.31 -0.14
N ASN A 44 -2.73 0.40 -0.76
CA ASN A 44 -3.91 -0.32 -0.30
C ASN A 44 -3.76 -1.84 -0.48
N LEU A 45 -3.12 -2.27 -1.57
CA LEU A 45 -2.81 -3.69 -1.74
C LEU A 45 -1.84 -4.16 -0.66
N GLY A 46 -0.87 -3.31 -0.29
CA GLY A 46 0.04 -3.61 0.81
C GLY A 46 -0.69 -3.78 2.13
N LEU A 47 -1.70 -2.94 2.40
CA LEU A 47 -2.50 -3.08 3.62
C LEU A 47 -3.24 -4.41 3.67
N ILE A 48 -3.75 -4.87 2.52
CA ILE A 48 -4.39 -6.20 2.44
C ILE A 48 -3.39 -7.29 2.76
N ALA A 49 -2.18 -7.20 2.20
CA ALA A 49 -1.13 -8.19 2.47
C ALA A 49 -0.79 -8.25 3.96
N VAL A 50 -0.67 -7.09 4.62
CA VAL A 50 -0.41 -7.03 6.06
C VAL A 50 -1.55 -7.70 6.83
N SER A 51 -2.80 -7.44 6.46
CA SER A 51 -3.96 -8.03 7.13
C SER A 51 -4.00 -9.55 6.98
N MET A 52 -3.34 -10.08 5.97
CA MET A 52 -3.23 -11.53 5.73
C MET A 52 -1.92 -12.10 6.25
N ASN A 53 -1.26 -11.39 7.14
CA ASN A 53 0.00 -11.81 7.76
C ASN A 53 1.15 -11.97 6.75
N GLN A 54 1.13 -11.15 5.69
CA GLN A 54 2.13 -11.19 4.61
C GLN A 54 2.86 -9.85 4.53
N SER A 55 3.40 -9.41 5.66
CA SER A 55 4.08 -8.10 5.73
C SER A 55 5.28 -8.03 4.79
N GLY A 56 5.98 -9.15 4.55
CA GLY A 56 7.10 -9.17 3.62
C GLY A 56 6.67 -8.86 2.18
N VAL A 57 5.49 -9.34 1.79
CA VAL A 57 4.92 -9.05 0.46
C VAL A 57 4.54 -7.57 0.36
N ALA A 58 4.10 -6.98 1.48
CA ALA A 58 3.68 -5.59 1.51
C ALA A 58 4.82 -4.60 1.33
N LEU A 59 6.05 -4.95 1.74
CA LEU A 59 7.18 -4.02 1.73
C LEU A 59 7.44 -3.38 0.36
N PRO A 60 7.59 -4.15 -0.75
CA PRO A 60 7.80 -3.51 -2.04
C PRO A 60 6.61 -2.68 -2.50
N LEU A 61 5.40 -3.04 -2.11
CA LEU A 61 4.20 -2.27 -2.46
C LEU A 61 4.22 -0.90 -1.78
N PHE A 62 4.54 -0.87 -0.48
CA PHE A 62 4.66 0.39 0.25
C PHE A 62 5.81 1.25 -0.28
N LYS A 63 6.94 0.63 -0.62
CA LYS A 63 8.08 1.35 -1.21
C LYS A 63 7.68 2.00 -2.53
N SER A 64 6.92 1.31 -3.37
CA SER A 64 6.45 1.87 -4.64
C SER A 64 5.59 3.10 -4.42
N ALA A 65 4.68 3.04 -3.44
CA ALA A 65 3.82 4.18 -3.11
C ALA A 65 4.63 5.39 -2.63
N ILE A 66 5.59 5.16 -1.74
CA ILE A 66 6.47 6.20 -1.21
C ILE A 66 7.31 6.83 -2.32
N LYS A 67 7.77 6.02 -3.26
CA LYS A 67 8.63 6.50 -4.34
C LYS A 67 7.92 7.53 -5.21
N VAL A 68 6.62 7.36 -5.40
CA VAL A 68 5.81 8.30 -6.19
C VAL A 68 5.40 9.51 -5.34
N ASN A 69 4.93 9.27 -4.11
CA ASN A 69 4.46 10.32 -3.22
C ASN A 69 5.15 10.23 -1.85
N PRO A 70 6.40 10.72 -1.75
CA PRO A 70 7.14 10.61 -0.48
C PRO A 70 6.65 11.55 0.61
N ASN A 71 5.69 12.43 0.31
CA ASN A 71 5.15 13.41 1.26
C ASN A 71 3.85 12.95 1.94
N ILE A 72 3.43 11.70 1.73
CA ILE A 72 2.23 11.15 2.37
C ILE A 72 2.67 10.41 3.63
N GLU A 73 2.38 10.97 4.79
CA GLU A 73 2.78 10.40 6.08
C GLU A 73 2.30 8.96 6.24
N GLN A 74 1.05 8.67 5.86
CA GLN A 74 0.48 7.34 6.04
C GLN A 74 1.25 6.27 5.29
N PHE A 75 1.82 6.60 4.12
CA PHE A 75 2.62 5.63 3.36
C PHE A 75 3.87 5.21 4.16
N TRP A 76 4.52 6.16 4.79
CA TRP A 76 5.69 5.87 5.63
C TRP A 76 5.31 5.07 6.86
N LEU A 77 4.20 5.41 7.52
CA LEU A 77 3.75 4.69 8.71
C LEU A 77 3.46 3.23 8.41
N SER A 78 2.75 2.96 7.31
CA SER A 78 2.46 1.59 6.90
C SER A 78 3.74 0.81 6.60
N TYR A 79 4.69 1.45 5.93
CA TYR A 79 5.97 0.83 5.60
C TYR A 79 6.77 0.50 6.87
N ILE A 80 6.86 1.45 7.80
CA ILE A 80 7.56 1.25 9.06
C ILE A 80 6.93 0.11 9.86
N GLU A 81 5.61 0.09 9.95
CA GLU A 81 4.91 -0.98 10.67
C GLU A 81 5.20 -2.35 10.06
N ALA A 82 5.23 -2.44 8.72
CA ALA A 82 5.55 -3.70 8.04
C ALA A 82 7.01 -4.12 8.30
N LEU A 83 7.94 -3.16 8.31
CA LEU A 83 9.33 -3.45 8.62
C LEU A 83 9.48 -3.99 10.04
N ILE A 84 8.75 -3.41 10.98
CA ILE A 84 8.76 -3.89 12.38
C ILE A 84 8.19 -5.31 12.45
N ALA A 85 7.09 -5.57 11.75
CA ALA A 85 6.48 -6.90 11.71
C ALA A 85 7.45 -7.94 11.15
N GLU A 86 8.31 -7.55 10.22
CA GLU A 86 9.34 -8.42 9.64
C GLU A 86 10.65 -8.39 10.43
N GLN A 87 10.65 -7.74 11.59
CA GLN A 87 11.81 -7.62 12.48
C GLN A 87 13.01 -6.93 11.83
N GLN A 88 12.76 -6.08 10.84
CA GLN A 88 13.79 -5.28 10.18
C GLN A 88 13.90 -3.92 10.88
N PHE A 89 14.41 -3.95 12.13
CA PHE A 89 14.37 -2.77 13.00
C PHE A 89 15.30 -1.65 12.54
N GLU A 90 16.45 -1.97 12.00
CA GLU A 90 17.37 -0.95 11.47
C GLU A 90 16.75 -0.23 10.27
N ASN A 91 16.13 -0.98 9.36
CA ASN A 91 15.44 -0.41 8.23
C ASN A 91 14.25 0.44 8.68
N ALA A 92 13.55 0.01 9.73
CA ALA A 92 12.44 0.78 10.29
C ALA A 92 12.91 2.13 10.85
N GLN A 93 14.05 2.14 11.55
CA GLN A 93 14.63 3.39 12.07
C GLN A 93 15.04 4.32 10.94
N GLN A 94 15.65 3.78 9.88
CA GLN A 94 16.05 4.56 8.72
C GLN A 94 14.82 5.15 8.03
N ALA A 95 13.77 4.36 7.85
CA ALA A 95 12.51 4.83 7.24
C ALA A 95 11.86 5.92 8.09
N LEU A 96 11.92 5.80 9.42
CA LEU A 96 11.39 6.82 10.31
C LEU A 96 12.10 8.16 10.12
N LYS A 97 13.42 8.14 10.01
CA LYS A 97 14.21 9.35 9.77
C LYS A 97 13.86 9.98 8.42
N GLU A 98 13.79 9.18 7.37
CA GLU A 98 13.46 9.68 6.04
C GLU A 98 12.03 10.20 5.97
N GLY A 99 11.09 9.51 6.58
CA GLY A 99 9.69 9.93 6.61
C GLY A 99 9.49 11.25 7.32
N ARG A 100 10.19 11.47 8.45
CA ARG A 100 10.13 12.73 9.16
C ARG A 100 10.65 13.89 8.33
N ARG A 101 11.61 13.63 7.47
CA ARG A 101 12.22 14.67 6.64
C ARG A 101 11.36 14.98 5.42
N LYS A 102 10.69 13.97 4.84
CA LYS A 102 9.98 14.12 3.57
C LYS A 102 8.47 14.31 3.70
N ALA A 103 7.87 13.77 4.74
CA ALA A 103 6.42 13.83 4.90
C ALA A 103 5.94 15.10 5.64
#